data_0e7edbcbc49ba76f27a413d69eea4582
#
_entry.id   0e7edbcbc49ba76f27a413d69eea4582
#
_cell.length_a   1.000
_cell.length_b   1.000
_cell.length_c   1.000
_cell.angle_alpha   90.00
_cell.angle_beta   90.00
_cell.angle_gamma   90.00
#
_symmetry.space_group_name_H-M   'P 1'
#
loop_
_entity.id
_entity.type
_entity.pdbx_description
1 polymer ?
#
loop_
_entity_poly.entity_id
_entity_poly.type
_entity_poly.pdbx_seq_one_letter_code
_entity_poly.pdbx_strand_id
1 'polypeptide(L)'
;MGRRNFILTIVSACLILLSGLLTPAPALALGGPQIPLGDQAPEFLLPTNSGDGEVSLADFRGQWVVLYFYPKDFTSGCTVEAQRFQRDIAEYRDRNTQVIGISADSIESHAEFCDAEGLEFPLLSDPDGAVSKAYGSWLGAASLRHTYVIDPAGKIQARFLGVRPVIHSQEVLATLDELLQNRVS
;
A
#
# COMPACT_ATOMS: atom_id res chain seq x y z
N MET A 1 49.03 29.41 39.28
CA MET A 1 47.57 29.39 38.99
C MET A 1 47.41 29.30 37.48
N GLY A 2 46.94 28.19 36.91
CA GLY A 2 46.69 28.14 35.46
C GLY A 2 46.67 26.77 34.77
N ARG A 3 46.83 25.65 35.48
CA ARG A 3 46.86 24.32 34.82
C ARG A 3 45.63 23.43 35.04
N ARG A 4 44.70 23.79 35.92
CA ARG A 4 43.52 22.97 36.27
C ARG A 4 42.27 23.25 35.42
N ASN A 5 42.20 24.41 34.73
CA ASN A 5 41.00 24.79 33.98
C ASN A 5 41.02 24.35 32.50
N PHE A 6 42.21 23.93 31.99
CA PHE A 6 42.33 23.52 30.59
C PHE A 6 41.89 22.07 30.33
N ILE A 7 41.97 21.21 31.34
CA ILE A 7 41.58 19.80 31.21
C ILE A 7 40.07 19.61 31.28
N LEU A 8 39.33 20.45 32.02
CA LEU A 8 37.88 20.39 32.12
C LEU A 8 37.16 20.79 30.84
N THR A 9 37.73 21.67 30.05
CA THR A 9 37.13 22.19 28.81
C THR A 9 37.23 21.18 27.66
N ILE A 10 38.25 20.32 27.63
CA ILE A 10 38.44 19.31 26.59
C ILE A 10 37.49 18.09 26.82
N VAL A 11 37.24 17.73 28.08
CA VAL A 11 36.33 16.60 28.40
C VAL A 11 34.89 16.96 28.10
N SER A 12 34.48 18.22 28.25
CA SER A 12 33.10 18.66 27.91
C SER A 12 32.85 18.73 26.40
N ALA A 13 33.87 19.02 25.60
CA ALA A 13 33.72 19.08 24.13
C ALA A 13 33.67 17.70 23.47
N CYS A 14 34.28 16.66 24.07
CA CYS A 14 34.18 15.28 23.55
C CYS A 14 32.84 14.58 23.87
N LEU A 15 32.10 14.98 24.91
CA LEU A 15 30.83 14.38 25.25
C LEU A 15 29.66 14.88 24.34
N ILE A 16 29.80 16.01 23.67
CA ILE A 16 28.76 16.60 22.81
C ILE A 16 28.79 16.00 21.40
N LEU A 17 29.90 15.40 20.97
CA LEU A 17 30.06 14.82 19.65
C LEU A 17 29.57 13.36 19.51
N LEU A 18 29.15 12.71 20.60
CA LEU A 18 28.69 11.31 20.57
C LEU A 18 27.14 11.15 20.66
N SER A 19 26.39 12.26 20.70
CA SER A 19 24.93 12.22 20.76
C SER A 19 24.22 12.32 19.39
N GLY A 20 24.96 12.28 18.31
CA GLY A 20 24.39 12.34 16.97
C GLY A 20 24.57 11.05 16.21
N LEU A 21 23.55 10.21 16.17
CA LEU A 21 23.22 9.22 15.13
C LEU A 21 22.67 7.89 15.70
N LEU A 22 21.76 7.97 16.67
CA LEU A 22 20.77 6.87 16.79
C LEU A 22 19.60 7.22 15.87
N THR A 23 19.76 7.01 14.56
CA THR A 23 18.60 6.87 13.69
C THR A 23 17.89 5.58 14.12
N PRO A 24 16.61 5.62 14.53
CA PRO A 24 15.90 4.40 14.82
C PRO A 24 15.93 3.53 13.56
N ALA A 25 16.41 2.29 13.70
CA ALA A 25 16.34 1.32 12.63
C ALA A 25 14.87 1.20 12.17
N PRO A 26 14.58 1.19 10.87
CA PRO A 26 13.22 1.02 10.41
C PRO A 26 12.67 -0.29 10.98
N ALA A 27 11.53 -0.20 11.67
CA ALA A 27 10.85 -1.39 12.15
C ALA A 27 10.56 -2.28 10.94
N LEU A 28 11.10 -3.49 10.92
CA LEU A 28 10.78 -4.50 9.92
C LEU A 28 9.32 -4.91 10.17
N ALA A 29 8.41 -4.33 9.40
CA ALA A 29 7.04 -4.80 9.36
C ALA A 29 6.99 -6.17 8.68
N LEU A 30 6.02 -6.99 9.06
CA LEU A 30 5.74 -8.25 8.39
C LEU A 30 5.48 -7.96 6.89
N GLY A 31 6.16 -8.67 6.00
CA GLY A 31 6.05 -8.47 4.54
C GLY A 31 7.17 -7.64 3.91
N GLY A 32 8.01 -6.99 4.71
CA GLY A 32 9.15 -6.20 4.23
C GLY A 32 9.11 -4.72 4.60
N PRO A 33 10.04 -3.91 4.07
CA PRO A 33 10.07 -2.47 4.31
C PRO A 33 8.81 -1.79 3.81
N GLN A 34 8.27 -0.88 4.61
CA GLN A 34 7.08 -0.11 4.24
C GLN A 34 7.49 1.16 3.51
N ILE A 35 6.76 1.49 2.45
CA ILE A 35 6.96 2.72 1.67
C ILE A 35 6.52 3.92 2.52
N PRO A 36 7.34 4.97 2.70
CA PRO A 36 6.94 6.17 3.44
C PRO A 36 5.76 6.88 2.78
N LEU A 37 4.91 7.53 3.59
CA LEU A 37 3.86 8.39 3.06
C LEU A 37 4.48 9.61 2.36
N GLY A 38 3.91 9.99 1.22
CA GLY A 38 4.41 11.06 0.34
C GLY A 38 5.42 10.61 -0.70
N ASP A 39 6.00 9.41 -0.57
CA ASP A 39 6.91 8.85 -1.57
C ASP A 39 6.14 8.32 -2.79
N GLN A 40 6.85 8.19 -3.92
CA GLN A 40 6.29 7.59 -5.12
C GLN A 40 5.97 6.11 -4.88
N ALA A 41 4.78 5.69 -5.29
CA ALA A 41 4.41 4.29 -5.33
C ALA A 41 5.29 3.55 -6.35
N PRO A 42 5.78 2.34 -6.04
CA PRO A 42 6.48 1.51 -7.01
C PRO A 42 5.63 1.28 -8.26
N GLU A 43 6.20 1.53 -9.43
CA GLU A 43 5.54 1.24 -10.70
C GLU A 43 5.43 -0.26 -10.92
N PHE A 44 4.37 -0.65 -11.60
CA PHE A 44 4.16 -2.05 -12.02
C PHE A 44 3.50 -2.11 -13.39
N LEU A 45 3.68 -3.25 -14.03
CA LEU A 45 2.91 -3.71 -15.20
C LEU A 45 2.59 -5.18 -14.93
N LEU A 46 1.33 -5.51 -14.74
CA LEU A 46 0.89 -6.86 -14.39
C LEU A 46 -0.24 -7.35 -15.29
N PRO A 47 -0.29 -8.65 -15.59
CA PRO A 47 -1.41 -9.27 -16.27
C PRO A 47 -2.71 -9.12 -15.48
N THR A 48 -3.82 -8.93 -16.21
CA THR A 48 -5.17 -8.78 -15.64
C THR A 48 -6.17 -9.68 -16.38
N ASN A 49 -7.27 -9.97 -15.70
CA ASN A 49 -8.42 -10.66 -16.28
C ASN A 49 -9.34 -9.75 -17.11
N SER A 50 -9.02 -8.46 -17.26
CA SER A 50 -9.85 -7.48 -17.95
C SER A 50 -9.08 -6.65 -18.98
N GLY A 51 -9.77 -6.10 -19.98
CA GLY A 51 -9.21 -5.20 -20.97
C GLY A 51 -8.14 -5.84 -21.88
N ASP A 52 -7.04 -5.14 -22.12
CA ASP A 52 -5.98 -5.53 -23.05
C ASP A 52 -4.99 -6.57 -22.49
N GLY A 53 -5.28 -7.15 -21.34
CA GLY A 53 -4.50 -8.23 -20.72
C GLY A 53 -3.38 -7.77 -19.80
N GLU A 54 -3.02 -6.49 -19.72
CA GLU A 54 -2.05 -5.93 -18.79
C GLU A 54 -2.52 -4.57 -18.26
N VAL A 55 -2.15 -4.27 -17.01
CA VAL A 55 -2.47 -3.01 -16.33
C VAL A 55 -1.23 -2.49 -15.63
N SER A 56 -0.95 -1.20 -15.80
CA SER A 56 0.12 -0.47 -15.11
C SER A 56 -0.42 0.57 -14.14
N LEU A 57 0.37 0.95 -13.15
CA LEU A 57 0.02 2.08 -12.28
C LEU A 57 -0.05 3.40 -13.07
N ALA A 58 0.72 3.52 -14.15
CA ALA A 58 0.74 4.71 -15.01
C ALA A 58 -0.60 4.96 -15.72
N ASP A 59 -1.41 3.94 -15.97
CA ASP A 59 -2.72 4.04 -16.63
C ASP A 59 -3.73 4.84 -15.81
N PHE A 60 -3.49 4.98 -14.50
CA PHE A 60 -4.36 5.68 -13.55
C PHE A 60 -3.84 7.07 -13.16
N ARG A 61 -2.89 7.64 -13.90
CA ARG A 61 -2.43 9.02 -13.63
C ARG A 61 -3.61 10.00 -13.75
N GLY A 62 -3.74 10.88 -12.78
CA GLY A 62 -4.89 11.80 -12.69
C GLY A 62 -6.09 11.26 -11.89
N GLN A 63 -6.04 9.99 -11.47
CA GLN A 63 -7.03 9.36 -10.59
C GLN A 63 -6.39 8.95 -9.26
N TRP A 64 -7.20 8.83 -8.23
CA TRP A 64 -6.81 8.11 -7.04
C TRP A 64 -6.82 6.60 -7.30
N VAL A 65 -5.93 5.86 -6.63
CA VAL A 65 -5.89 4.41 -6.70
C VAL A 65 -5.93 3.83 -5.29
N VAL A 66 -6.85 2.91 -5.07
CA VAL A 66 -6.87 2.02 -3.91
C VAL A 66 -6.33 0.68 -4.36
N LEU A 67 -5.06 0.43 -4.04
CA LEU A 67 -4.34 -0.78 -4.38
C LEU A 67 -4.34 -1.72 -3.18
N TYR A 68 -5.11 -2.80 -3.22
CA TYR A 68 -5.15 -3.77 -2.13
C TYR A 68 -4.50 -5.10 -2.52
N PHE A 69 -3.68 -5.61 -1.63
CA PHE A 69 -3.05 -6.93 -1.73
C PHE A 69 -3.85 -7.92 -0.88
N TYR A 70 -4.02 -9.13 -1.38
CA TYR A 70 -4.75 -10.18 -0.69
C TYR A 70 -4.15 -11.56 -0.93
N PRO A 71 -4.32 -12.52 0.01
CA PRO A 71 -3.62 -13.80 -0.05
C PRO A 71 -4.03 -14.71 -1.20
N LYS A 72 -5.36 -14.86 -1.47
CA LYS A 72 -5.83 -15.87 -2.43
C LYS A 72 -7.31 -15.72 -2.76
N ASP A 73 -7.65 -15.90 -4.05
CA ASP A 73 -9.02 -16.01 -4.54
C ASP A 73 -9.81 -17.10 -3.82
N PHE A 74 -11.12 -16.95 -3.78
CA PHE A 74 -12.08 -17.90 -3.21
C PHE A 74 -11.89 -18.24 -1.73
N THR A 75 -10.97 -17.59 -1.01
CA THR A 75 -10.90 -17.74 0.46
C THR A 75 -11.93 -16.82 1.12
N SER A 76 -12.55 -17.26 2.20
CA SER A 76 -13.66 -16.55 2.84
C SER A 76 -13.36 -15.08 3.17
N GLY A 77 -12.16 -14.79 3.67
CA GLY A 77 -11.74 -13.42 3.99
C GLY A 77 -11.53 -12.55 2.74
N CYS A 78 -10.93 -13.11 1.66
CA CYS A 78 -10.71 -12.37 0.42
C CYS A 78 -12.02 -12.12 -0.32
N THR A 79 -12.92 -13.10 -0.34
CA THR A 79 -14.27 -12.94 -0.90
C THR A 79 -15.04 -11.83 -0.18
N VAL A 80 -15.02 -11.80 1.15
CA VAL A 80 -15.67 -10.73 1.92
C VAL A 80 -15.05 -9.37 1.59
N GLU A 81 -13.73 -9.27 1.49
CA GLU A 81 -13.03 -8.02 1.18
C GLU A 81 -13.39 -7.50 -0.22
N ALA A 82 -13.32 -8.37 -1.24
CA ALA A 82 -13.69 -8.03 -2.60
C ALA A 82 -15.17 -7.60 -2.72
N GLN A 83 -16.09 -8.34 -2.11
CA GLN A 83 -17.51 -7.99 -2.06
C GLN A 83 -17.77 -6.65 -1.37
N ARG A 84 -16.99 -6.28 -0.33
CA ARG A 84 -17.11 -4.96 0.32
C ARG A 84 -16.64 -3.84 -0.60
N PHE A 85 -15.53 -4.00 -1.30
CA PHE A 85 -15.11 -3.05 -2.32
C PHE A 85 -16.13 -2.96 -3.46
N GLN A 86 -16.66 -4.09 -3.94
CA GLN A 86 -17.67 -4.10 -4.99
C GLN A 86 -18.97 -3.41 -4.57
N ARG A 87 -19.46 -3.67 -3.39
CA ARG A 87 -20.66 -2.99 -2.85
C ARG A 87 -20.52 -1.48 -2.86
N ASP A 88 -19.33 -0.99 -2.52
CA ASP A 88 -19.04 0.43 -2.36
C ASP A 88 -18.42 1.05 -3.64
N ILE A 89 -18.37 0.31 -4.76
CA ILE A 89 -17.62 0.71 -5.97
C ILE A 89 -18.12 2.03 -6.59
N ALA A 90 -19.41 2.33 -6.51
CA ALA A 90 -19.97 3.58 -6.97
C ALA A 90 -19.42 4.78 -6.17
N GLU A 91 -19.26 4.63 -4.86
CA GLU A 91 -18.69 5.65 -3.98
C GLU A 91 -17.23 5.95 -4.30
N TYR A 92 -16.45 4.93 -4.69
CA TYR A 92 -15.07 5.11 -5.17
C TYR A 92 -15.04 5.85 -6.52
N ARG A 93 -15.90 5.47 -7.46
CA ARG A 93 -15.99 6.12 -8.78
C ARG A 93 -16.38 7.60 -8.67
N ASP A 94 -17.31 7.93 -7.77
CA ASP A 94 -17.74 9.32 -7.51
C ASP A 94 -16.58 10.18 -6.98
N ARG A 95 -15.58 9.58 -6.37
CA ARG A 95 -14.34 10.21 -5.88
C ARG A 95 -13.18 10.15 -6.88
N ASN A 96 -13.45 9.84 -8.14
CA ASN A 96 -12.44 9.62 -9.18
C ASN A 96 -11.35 8.64 -8.71
N THR A 97 -11.77 7.51 -8.14
CA THR A 97 -10.88 6.52 -7.50
C THR A 97 -11.06 5.16 -8.15
N GLN A 98 -9.95 4.55 -8.58
CA GLN A 98 -9.91 3.18 -9.06
C GLN A 98 -9.52 2.22 -7.93
N VAL A 99 -10.29 1.15 -7.74
CA VAL A 99 -9.93 0.02 -6.89
C VAL A 99 -9.22 -1.03 -7.73
N ILE A 100 -8.12 -1.59 -7.22
CA ILE A 100 -7.31 -2.63 -7.88
C ILE A 100 -6.91 -3.67 -6.84
N GLY A 101 -7.15 -4.95 -7.13
CA GLY A 101 -6.68 -6.05 -6.31
C GLY A 101 -5.43 -6.72 -6.89
N ILE A 102 -4.50 -7.15 -6.04
CA ILE A 102 -3.30 -7.91 -6.44
C ILE A 102 -3.16 -9.16 -5.57
N SER A 103 -3.00 -10.31 -6.21
CA SER A 103 -2.60 -11.56 -5.54
C SER A 103 -1.66 -12.40 -6.41
N ALA A 104 -1.20 -13.53 -5.87
CA ALA A 104 -0.36 -14.48 -6.60
C ALA A 104 -1.16 -15.47 -7.47
N ASP A 105 -2.48 -15.36 -7.48
CA ASP A 105 -3.33 -16.23 -8.28
C ASP A 105 -3.18 -15.94 -9.78
N SER A 106 -3.54 -16.92 -10.62
CA SER A 106 -3.46 -16.78 -12.08
C SER A 106 -4.58 -15.91 -12.64
N ILE A 107 -4.41 -15.44 -13.88
CA ILE A 107 -5.42 -14.65 -14.60
C ILE A 107 -6.75 -15.42 -14.72
N GLU A 108 -6.67 -16.72 -14.97
CA GLU A 108 -7.85 -17.60 -15.07
C GLU A 108 -8.60 -17.65 -13.74
N SER A 109 -7.89 -17.80 -12.61
CA SER A 109 -8.49 -17.76 -11.28
C SER A 109 -9.16 -16.42 -11.02
N HIS A 110 -8.50 -15.31 -11.37
CA HIS A 110 -9.07 -13.97 -11.23
C HIS A 110 -10.33 -13.79 -12.08
N ALA A 111 -10.36 -14.31 -13.33
CA ALA A 111 -11.53 -14.25 -14.18
C ALA A 111 -12.71 -15.01 -13.53
N GLU A 112 -12.48 -16.24 -13.10
CA GLU A 112 -13.49 -17.04 -12.42
C GLU A 112 -13.99 -16.37 -11.10
N PHE A 113 -13.09 -15.76 -10.35
CA PHE A 113 -13.42 -15.07 -9.11
C PHE A 113 -14.23 -13.80 -9.37
N CYS A 114 -13.85 -12.98 -10.36
CA CYS A 114 -14.61 -11.81 -10.77
C CYS A 114 -16.03 -12.19 -11.24
N ASP A 115 -16.15 -13.24 -12.06
CA ASP A 115 -17.44 -13.70 -12.56
C ASP A 115 -18.34 -14.21 -11.41
N ALA A 116 -17.78 -15.00 -10.49
CA ALA A 116 -18.50 -15.57 -9.36
C ALA A 116 -19.00 -14.52 -8.37
N GLU A 117 -18.21 -13.47 -8.13
CA GLU A 117 -18.49 -12.43 -7.14
C GLU A 117 -19.06 -11.13 -7.76
N GLY A 118 -19.17 -11.06 -9.09
CA GLY A 118 -19.66 -9.88 -9.82
C GLY A 118 -18.76 -8.66 -9.66
N LEU A 119 -17.43 -8.84 -9.66
CA LEU A 119 -16.48 -7.74 -9.45
C LEU A 119 -16.30 -6.93 -10.73
N GLU A 120 -16.42 -5.60 -10.62
CA GLU A 120 -16.30 -4.63 -11.73
C GLU A 120 -14.97 -3.88 -11.74
N PHE A 121 -14.00 -4.28 -10.93
CA PHE A 121 -12.67 -3.70 -10.85
C PHE A 121 -11.60 -4.75 -11.18
N PRO A 122 -10.42 -4.34 -11.70
CA PRO A 122 -9.40 -5.27 -12.14
C PRO A 122 -8.74 -6.01 -10.97
N LEU A 123 -8.48 -7.30 -11.19
CA LEU A 123 -7.57 -8.12 -10.40
C LEU A 123 -6.32 -8.40 -11.21
N LEU A 124 -5.15 -8.25 -10.58
CA LEU A 124 -3.85 -8.37 -11.24
C LEU A 124 -3.07 -9.56 -10.68
N SER A 125 -2.49 -10.35 -11.58
CA SER A 125 -1.72 -11.53 -11.26
C SER A 125 -0.24 -11.19 -11.01
N ASP A 126 0.25 -11.48 -9.80
CA ASP A 126 1.64 -11.29 -9.34
C ASP A 126 2.21 -12.62 -8.79
N PRO A 127 2.36 -13.67 -9.65
CA PRO A 127 2.60 -15.04 -9.22
C PRO A 127 3.95 -15.24 -8.52
N ASP A 128 4.95 -14.45 -8.82
CA ASP A 128 6.27 -14.46 -8.18
C ASP A 128 6.39 -13.47 -7.01
N GLY A 129 5.34 -12.67 -6.76
CA GLY A 129 5.26 -11.69 -5.71
C GLY A 129 6.20 -10.50 -5.89
N ALA A 130 6.60 -10.17 -7.11
CA ALA A 130 7.56 -9.09 -7.38
C ALA A 130 6.99 -7.73 -6.94
N VAL A 131 5.76 -7.42 -7.33
CA VAL A 131 5.07 -6.19 -6.93
C VAL A 131 4.71 -6.23 -5.45
N SER A 132 4.17 -7.34 -4.95
CA SER A 132 3.87 -7.53 -3.53
C SER A 132 5.09 -7.31 -2.64
N LYS A 133 6.29 -7.74 -3.06
CA LYS A 133 7.57 -7.47 -2.36
C LYS A 133 7.93 -6.00 -2.39
N ALA A 134 7.79 -5.33 -3.55
CA ALA A 134 8.09 -3.92 -3.69
C ALA A 134 7.22 -3.05 -2.77
N TYR A 135 5.98 -3.48 -2.52
CA TYR A 135 5.06 -2.83 -1.59
C TYR A 135 5.15 -3.33 -0.14
N GLY A 136 6.11 -4.21 0.18
CA GLY A 136 6.25 -4.79 1.53
C GLY A 136 5.03 -5.61 1.96
N SER A 137 4.37 -6.26 1.01
CA SER A 137 3.14 -7.05 1.20
C SER A 137 3.32 -8.54 0.87
N TRP A 138 4.53 -9.09 0.96
CA TRP A 138 4.81 -10.48 0.58
C TRP A 138 5.24 -11.35 1.75
N LEU A 139 4.67 -12.53 1.86
CA LEU A 139 5.03 -13.54 2.87
C LEU A 139 5.45 -14.87 2.22
N GLY A 140 6.38 -14.82 1.26
CA GLY A 140 7.02 -16.00 0.67
C GLY A 140 6.21 -16.74 -0.39
N ALA A 141 4.90 -16.94 -0.21
CA ALA A 141 4.05 -17.66 -1.14
C ALA A 141 2.71 -16.97 -1.42
N ALA A 142 2.41 -15.90 -0.68
CA ALA A 142 1.16 -15.16 -0.83
C ALA A 142 1.33 -13.71 -0.36
N SER A 143 0.46 -12.84 -0.83
CA SER A 143 0.41 -11.46 -0.38
C SER A 143 -0.24 -11.36 1.01
N LEU A 144 0.21 -10.39 1.79
CA LEU A 144 -0.45 -9.95 3.01
C LEU A 144 -1.64 -9.06 2.66
N ARG A 145 -2.56 -8.87 3.62
CA ARG A 145 -3.69 -7.92 3.46
C ARG A 145 -3.23 -6.50 3.77
N HIS A 146 -2.55 -5.89 2.82
CA HIS A 146 -2.12 -4.50 2.89
C HIS A 146 -2.84 -3.71 1.80
N THR A 147 -3.19 -2.45 2.10
CA THR A 147 -3.82 -1.55 1.14
C THR A 147 -3.10 -0.21 1.13
N TYR A 148 -2.93 0.35 -0.04
CA TYR A 148 -2.31 1.65 -0.27
C TYR A 148 -3.29 2.57 -0.99
N VAL A 149 -3.42 3.79 -0.50
CA VAL A 149 -4.14 4.87 -1.19
C VAL A 149 -3.09 5.74 -1.88
N ILE A 150 -3.17 5.78 -3.21
CA ILE A 150 -2.21 6.47 -4.08
C ILE A 150 -2.91 7.66 -4.71
N ASP A 151 -2.27 8.80 -4.70
CA ASP A 151 -2.84 10.03 -5.25
C ASP A 151 -2.67 10.13 -6.79
N PRO A 152 -3.36 11.10 -7.44
CA PRO A 152 -3.26 11.31 -8.89
C PRO A 152 -1.85 11.57 -9.44
N ALA A 153 -0.89 11.96 -8.59
CA ALA A 153 0.52 12.11 -8.96
C ALA A 153 1.33 10.82 -8.73
N GLY A 154 0.71 9.74 -8.25
CA GLY A 154 1.34 8.45 -7.99
C GLY A 154 2.05 8.36 -6.64
N LYS A 155 1.72 9.22 -5.67
CA LYS A 155 2.31 9.20 -4.34
C LYS A 155 1.43 8.49 -3.33
N ILE A 156 2.02 7.72 -2.43
CA ILE A 156 1.32 7.05 -1.34
C ILE A 156 0.85 8.08 -0.32
N GLN A 157 -0.46 8.18 -0.12
CA GLN A 157 -1.06 9.11 0.84
C GLN A 157 -1.57 8.42 2.10
N ALA A 158 -1.94 7.14 2.01
CA ALA A 158 -2.31 6.33 3.17
C ALA A 158 -1.93 4.86 2.94
N ARG A 159 -1.79 4.12 4.04
CA ARG A 159 -1.57 2.67 4.02
C ARG A 159 -2.28 2.00 5.18
N PHE A 160 -2.81 0.82 4.93
CA PHE A 160 -3.47 -0.04 5.91
C PHE A 160 -2.75 -1.38 5.93
N LEU A 161 -2.29 -1.82 7.08
CA LEU A 161 -1.51 -3.05 7.24
C LEU A 161 -2.31 -4.09 8.03
N GLY A 162 -2.45 -5.29 7.48
CA GLY A 162 -3.15 -6.38 8.16
C GLY A 162 -4.64 -6.09 8.38
N VAL A 163 -5.34 -5.67 7.34
CA VAL A 163 -6.71 -5.16 7.40
C VAL A 163 -7.74 -6.22 7.78
N ARG A 164 -8.89 -5.76 8.28
CA ARG A 164 -10.06 -6.57 8.59
C ARG A 164 -11.09 -6.51 7.43
N PRO A 165 -11.29 -7.58 6.65
CA PRO A 165 -12.08 -7.57 5.42
C PRO A 165 -13.48 -6.95 5.54
N VAL A 166 -14.16 -7.18 6.67
CA VAL A 166 -15.58 -6.80 6.85
C VAL A 166 -15.82 -5.29 6.82
N ILE A 167 -14.87 -4.49 7.31
CA ILE A 167 -15.03 -3.03 7.48
C ILE A 167 -14.06 -2.25 6.60
N HIS A 168 -13.12 -2.91 5.93
CA HIS A 168 -11.97 -2.28 5.31
C HIS A 168 -12.34 -1.27 4.23
N SER A 169 -13.28 -1.59 3.33
CA SER A 169 -13.73 -0.64 2.29
C SER A 169 -14.21 0.69 2.88
N GLN A 170 -14.95 0.66 3.99
CA GLN A 170 -15.44 1.88 4.65
C GLN A 170 -14.33 2.65 5.36
N GLU A 171 -13.31 1.95 5.94
CA GLU A 171 -12.13 2.60 6.52
C GLU A 171 -11.33 3.35 5.43
N VAL A 172 -11.20 2.76 4.24
CA VAL A 172 -10.52 3.38 3.10
C VAL A 172 -11.31 4.58 2.58
N LEU A 173 -12.64 4.48 2.42
CA LEU A 173 -13.50 5.60 1.99
C LEU A 173 -13.41 6.79 2.94
N ALA A 174 -13.48 6.54 4.25
CA ALA A 174 -13.33 7.59 5.26
C ALA A 174 -11.97 8.32 5.15
N THR A 175 -10.88 7.56 4.99
CA THR A 175 -9.55 8.14 4.78
C THR A 175 -9.45 8.92 3.47
N LEU A 176 -10.06 8.41 2.40
CA LEU A 176 -10.08 9.09 1.10
C LEU A 176 -10.83 10.43 1.19
N ASP A 177 -11.94 10.49 1.91
CA ASP A 177 -12.69 11.73 2.16
C ASP A 177 -11.85 12.78 2.90
N GLU A 178 -11.10 12.36 3.92
CA GLU A 178 -10.17 13.25 4.64
C GLU A 178 -9.06 13.79 3.71
N LEU A 179 -8.48 12.92 2.87
CA LEU A 179 -7.43 13.31 1.92
C LEU A 179 -7.93 14.28 0.85
N LEU A 180 -9.17 14.09 0.37
CA LEU A 180 -9.80 14.99 -0.61
C LEU A 180 -10.09 16.35 0.00
N GLN A 181 -10.60 16.42 1.23
CA GLN A 181 -10.87 17.68 1.94
C GLN A 181 -9.59 18.50 2.16
N ASN A 182 -8.50 17.87 2.55
CA ASN A 182 -7.21 18.52 2.80
C ASN A 182 -6.54 19.09 1.53
N ARG A 183 -6.98 18.68 0.33
CA ARG A 183 -6.47 19.22 -0.94
C ARG A 183 -7.20 20.50 -1.39
N VAL A 184 -8.38 20.74 -0.87
CA VAL A 184 -9.25 21.88 -1.26
C VAL A 184 -9.04 23.08 -0.34
N SER A 185 -8.43 22.87 0.84
CA SER A 185 -8.08 23.91 1.81
C SER A 185 -6.69 24.49 1.54
#